data_e39535ca1c6db0866a6d926cc76f1a93
#
_entry.id   e39535ca1c6db0866a6d926cc76f1a93
#
_cell.length_a   1.000
_cell.length_b   1.000
_cell.length_c   1.000
_cell.angle_alpha   90.00
_cell.angle_beta   90.00
_cell.angle_gamma   90.00
#
_symmetry.space_group_name_H-M   'P 1'
#
loop_
_entity.id
_entity.type
_entity.pdbx_description
1 polymer ?
#
loop_
_entity_poly.entity_id
_entity_poly.type
_entity_poly.pdbx_seq_one_letter_code
_entity_poly.pdbx_strand_id
1 'polypeptide(L)'
;MSLTDTRRALLAYLRERIAADGLPPSQQEIAAHFGFRQNRSAGYHLQALQAEGLIELLPGRARGIRLVHEAGLDGEFDTSGFDDSDRADAAANDDSRLSLPILGRVAAGAPIGAAAEAESHVLIDRLLFSPRPDYLLRVKGDSMREDGILDGDLVAVHRTRDAANGQTVVARIGEEITIKRLKITADGIELLPRNPDYAPIVIAADADFAIEGIYCGLVRRA
;
A
#
# COMPACT_ATOMS: atom_id res chain seq x y z
N MET A 1 -11.38 8.83 -31.37
CA MET A 1 -12.19 9.89 -30.70
C MET A 1 -11.34 10.55 -29.63
N SER A 2 -11.30 11.87 -29.57
CA SER A 2 -10.48 12.59 -28.57
C SER A 2 -11.20 12.57 -27.20
N LEU A 3 -10.50 12.11 -26.15
CA LEU A 3 -10.92 12.21 -24.75
C LEU A 3 -11.20 13.67 -24.39
N THR A 4 -12.34 13.93 -23.74
CA THR A 4 -12.59 15.26 -23.16
C THR A 4 -11.61 15.52 -22.01
N ASP A 5 -11.28 16.78 -21.73
CA ASP A 5 -10.31 17.13 -20.68
C ASP A 5 -10.68 16.56 -19.32
N THR A 6 -11.98 16.55 -18.97
CA THR A 6 -12.49 15.95 -17.73
C THR A 6 -12.23 14.43 -17.68
N ARG A 7 -12.42 13.70 -18.79
CA ARG A 7 -12.18 12.23 -18.82
C ARG A 7 -10.69 11.92 -18.75
N ARG A 8 -9.85 12.76 -19.38
CA ARG A 8 -8.39 12.63 -19.29
C ARG A 8 -7.89 12.85 -17.85
N ALA A 9 -8.39 13.89 -17.19
CA ALA A 9 -8.09 14.16 -15.79
C ALA A 9 -8.59 13.04 -14.87
N LEU A 10 -9.79 12.51 -15.14
CA LEU A 10 -10.33 11.37 -14.38
C LEU A 10 -9.47 10.12 -14.55
N LEU A 11 -9.04 9.79 -15.76
CA LEU A 11 -8.18 8.64 -16.01
C LEU A 11 -6.81 8.80 -15.32
N ALA A 12 -6.23 10.00 -15.34
CA ALA A 12 -4.99 10.32 -14.64
C ALA A 12 -5.16 10.15 -13.12
N TYR A 13 -6.23 10.68 -12.55
CA TYR A 13 -6.56 10.52 -11.14
C TYR A 13 -6.75 9.05 -10.73
N LEU A 14 -7.44 8.25 -11.55
CA LEU A 14 -7.60 6.81 -11.31
C LEU A 14 -6.23 6.10 -11.28
N ARG A 15 -5.35 6.40 -12.24
CA ARG A 15 -4.00 5.83 -12.31
C ARG A 15 -3.19 6.19 -11.08
N GLU A 16 -3.19 7.47 -10.69
CA GLU A 16 -2.48 7.97 -9.51
C GLU A 16 -2.98 7.31 -8.21
N ARG A 17 -4.32 7.26 -8.01
CA ARG A 17 -4.90 6.67 -6.79
C ARG A 17 -4.68 5.16 -6.73
N ILE A 18 -4.82 4.44 -7.83
CA ILE A 18 -4.55 3.00 -7.88
C ILE A 18 -3.06 2.72 -7.65
N ALA A 19 -2.16 3.57 -8.17
CA ALA A 19 -0.73 3.44 -7.92
C ALA A 19 -0.35 3.74 -6.46
N ALA A 20 -0.96 4.78 -5.86
CA ALA A 20 -0.67 5.20 -4.48
C ALA A 20 -1.33 4.29 -3.44
N ASP A 21 -2.62 4.00 -3.60
CA ASP A 21 -3.42 3.33 -2.56
C ASP A 21 -3.61 1.83 -2.83
N GLY A 22 -3.24 1.35 -4.01
CA GLY A 22 -3.48 -0.04 -4.43
C GLY A 22 -4.95 -0.37 -4.74
N LEU A 23 -5.87 0.55 -4.51
CA LEU A 23 -7.30 0.40 -4.71
C LEU A 23 -7.87 1.55 -5.53
N PRO A 24 -8.80 1.27 -6.46
CA PRO A 24 -9.49 2.34 -7.16
C PRO A 24 -10.37 3.15 -6.20
N PRO A 25 -10.53 4.47 -6.43
CA PRO A 25 -11.45 5.28 -5.66
C PRO A 25 -12.90 4.86 -5.91
N SER A 26 -13.76 5.07 -4.91
CA SER A 26 -15.21 4.92 -5.07
C SER A 26 -15.79 6.06 -5.92
N GLN A 27 -17.00 5.88 -6.46
CA GLN A 27 -17.69 6.96 -7.17
C GLN A 27 -17.93 8.20 -6.33
N GLN A 28 -18.07 8.05 -5.01
CA GLN A 28 -18.22 9.16 -4.07
C GLN A 28 -16.91 9.95 -3.90
N GLU A 29 -15.78 9.27 -3.78
CA GLU A 29 -14.46 9.91 -3.71
C GLU A 29 -14.11 10.63 -5.01
N ILE A 30 -14.45 10.04 -6.16
CA ILE A 30 -14.32 10.70 -7.46
C ILE A 30 -15.21 11.95 -7.53
N ALA A 31 -16.47 11.85 -7.13
CA ALA A 31 -17.38 12.98 -7.15
C ALA A 31 -16.88 14.12 -6.25
N ALA A 32 -16.36 13.79 -5.07
CA ALA A 32 -15.79 14.77 -4.14
C ALA A 32 -14.54 15.44 -4.73
N HIS A 33 -13.63 14.67 -5.32
CA HIS A 33 -12.38 15.18 -5.89
C HIS A 33 -12.62 16.14 -7.07
N PHE A 34 -13.57 15.81 -7.95
CA PHE A 34 -13.89 16.61 -9.15
C PHE A 34 -14.99 17.66 -8.90
N GLY A 35 -15.51 17.80 -7.67
CA GLY A 35 -16.54 18.75 -7.34
C GLY A 35 -17.90 18.45 -8.01
N PHE A 36 -18.19 17.18 -8.34
CA PHE A 36 -19.47 16.80 -8.92
C PHE A 36 -20.58 16.87 -7.86
N ARG A 37 -21.68 17.54 -8.20
CA ARG A 37 -22.82 17.66 -7.28
C ARG A 37 -23.51 16.34 -6.92
N GLN A 38 -23.35 15.32 -7.77
CA GLN A 38 -23.97 14.00 -7.61
C GLN A 38 -23.01 12.88 -8.03
N ASN A 39 -23.03 11.76 -7.31
CA ASN A 39 -22.26 10.57 -7.63
C ASN A 39 -22.57 10.01 -9.05
N ARG A 40 -23.81 10.25 -9.54
CA ARG A 40 -24.23 9.85 -10.88
C ARG A 40 -23.38 10.50 -11.99
N SER A 41 -22.85 11.71 -11.75
CA SER A 41 -21.97 12.37 -12.72
C SER A 41 -20.61 11.66 -12.83
N ALA A 42 -20.05 11.17 -11.72
CA ALA A 42 -18.86 10.32 -11.76
C ALA A 42 -19.14 9.03 -12.52
N GLY A 43 -20.29 8.39 -12.27
CA GLY A 43 -20.72 7.18 -12.97
C GLY A 43 -20.82 7.37 -14.50
N TYR A 44 -21.36 8.50 -14.95
CA TYR A 44 -21.44 8.84 -16.38
C TYR A 44 -20.06 8.91 -17.04
N HIS A 45 -19.09 9.57 -16.42
CA HIS A 45 -17.73 9.66 -16.96
C HIS A 45 -17.00 8.32 -16.94
N LEU A 46 -17.23 7.49 -15.90
CA LEU A 46 -16.69 6.15 -15.81
C LEU A 46 -17.25 5.25 -16.92
N GLN A 47 -18.55 5.27 -17.16
CA GLN A 47 -19.16 4.52 -18.26
C GLN A 47 -18.61 4.94 -19.63
N ALA A 48 -18.35 6.22 -19.82
CA ALA A 48 -17.73 6.71 -21.05
C ALA A 48 -16.28 6.21 -21.21
N LEU A 49 -15.47 6.19 -20.14
CA LEU A 49 -14.13 5.61 -20.16
C LEU A 49 -14.16 4.10 -20.43
N GLN A 50 -15.16 3.40 -19.90
CA GLN A 50 -15.39 1.98 -20.21
C GLN A 50 -15.76 1.77 -21.68
N ALA A 51 -16.65 2.59 -22.24
CA ALA A 51 -17.02 2.53 -23.66
C ALA A 51 -15.82 2.82 -24.60
N GLU A 52 -14.85 3.59 -24.12
CA GLU A 52 -13.60 3.86 -24.83
C GLU A 52 -12.54 2.77 -24.59
N GLY A 53 -12.86 1.71 -23.81
CA GLY A 53 -11.96 0.59 -23.53
C GLY A 53 -10.79 0.90 -22.61
N LEU A 54 -10.84 2.03 -21.88
CA LEU A 54 -9.74 2.50 -21.03
C LEU A 54 -9.84 1.97 -19.58
N ILE A 55 -11.06 1.60 -19.16
CA ILE A 55 -11.34 1.00 -17.85
C ILE A 55 -12.39 -0.10 -18.00
N GLU A 56 -12.47 -0.99 -17.02
CA GLU A 56 -13.52 -1.97 -16.82
C GLU A 56 -14.25 -1.68 -15.51
N LEU A 57 -15.58 -1.69 -15.54
CA LEU A 57 -16.42 -1.52 -14.35
C LEU A 57 -16.98 -2.87 -13.91
N LEU A 58 -16.61 -3.31 -12.70
CA LEU A 58 -17.06 -4.55 -12.09
C LEU A 58 -18.40 -4.31 -11.36
N PRO A 59 -19.51 -4.92 -11.79
CA PRO A 59 -20.82 -4.70 -11.17
C PRO A 59 -20.87 -5.18 -9.72
N GLY A 60 -21.62 -4.45 -8.88
CA GLY A 60 -21.87 -4.85 -7.50
C GLY A 60 -20.72 -4.52 -6.51
N ARG A 61 -19.67 -3.81 -6.93
CA ARG A 61 -18.55 -3.42 -6.08
C ARG A 61 -18.43 -1.89 -5.97
N ALA A 62 -18.35 -1.38 -4.75
CA ALA A 62 -18.19 0.07 -4.50
C ALA A 62 -16.89 0.66 -5.10
N ARG A 63 -15.85 -0.14 -5.25
CA ARG A 63 -14.53 0.20 -5.81
C ARG A 63 -14.19 -0.70 -7.02
N GLY A 64 -15.20 -1.02 -7.83
CA GLY A 64 -15.08 -1.94 -8.96
C GLY A 64 -14.60 -1.25 -10.23
N ILE A 65 -13.45 -0.58 -10.22
CA ILE A 65 -12.85 0.07 -11.40
C ILE A 65 -11.51 -0.59 -11.67
N ARG A 66 -11.28 -1.06 -12.89
CA ARG A 66 -10.04 -1.66 -13.34
C ARG A 66 -9.53 -0.89 -14.57
N LEU A 67 -8.25 -0.54 -14.58
CA LEU A 67 -7.62 0.06 -15.76
C LEU A 67 -7.38 -1.02 -16.81
N VAL A 68 -7.74 -0.74 -18.06
CA VAL A 68 -7.35 -1.58 -19.20
C VAL A 68 -5.98 -1.08 -19.67
N HIS A 69 -4.96 -1.95 -19.60
CA HIS A 69 -3.63 -1.63 -20.12
C HIS A 69 -3.67 -1.69 -21.64
N GLU A 70 -3.33 -0.58 -22.31
CA GLU A 70 -2.90 -0.67 -23.71
C GLU A 70 -1.57 -1.43 -23.72
N ALA A 71 -1.56 -2.60 -24.33
CA ALA A 71 -0.33 -3.29 -24.68
C ALA A 71 0.46 -2.38 -25.65
N GLY A 72 1.39 -1.61 -25.09
CA GLY A 72 2.31 -0.77 -25.85
C GLY A 72 3.37 -1.62 -26.53
N LEU A 73 3.42 -1.47 -27.84
CA LEU A 73 4.47 -1.85 -28.76
C LEU A 73 5.87 -1.73 -28.16
N ASP A 74 6.60 -2.84 -28.12
CA ASP A 74 7.98 -3.07 -28.54
C ASP A 74 8.59 -4.26 -27.79
N GLY A 75 8.85 -5.33 -28.53
CA GLY A 75 9.61 -6.48 -28.06
C GLY A 75 9.20 -7.79 -28.74
N GLU A 76 9.70 -8.02 -29.96
CA GLU A 76 9.69 -9.34 -30.60
C GLU A 76 10.31 -10.39 -29.67
N PHE A 77 9.50 -11.34 -29.23
CA PHE A 77 9.98 -12.63 -28.78
C PHE A 77 9.22 -13.75 -29.50
N ASP A 78 9.98 -14.51 -30.29
CA ASP A 78 9.59 -15.73 -30.99
C ASP A 78 9.00 -16.77 -29.99
N THR A 79 7.73 -17.12 -30.19
CA THR A 79 7.05 -18.17 -29.43
C THR A 79 6.45 -19.21 -30.38
N SER A 80 7.26 -20.11 -30.87
CA SER A 80 6.81 -21.38 -31.42
C SER A 80 6.76 -22.45 -30.32
N GLY A 81 5.55 -22.75 -29.86
CA GLY A 81 5.24 -24.02 -29.19
C GLY A 81 4.93 -24.00 -27.70
N PHE A 82 3.78 -23.45 -27.29
CA PHE A 82 3.08 -23.86 -26.05
C PHE A 82 1.59 -23.50 -26.16
N ASP A 83 0.75 -24.35 -25.58
CA ASP A 83 -0.70 -24.35 -25.65
C ASP A 83 -1.31 -23.09 -25.00
N ASP A 84 -2.27 -22.45 -25.67
CA ASP A 84 -2.77 -21.09 -25.47
C ASP A 84 -3.78 -20.94 -24.30
N SER A 85 -4.20 -22.03 -23.66
CA SER A 85 -5.22 -22.03 -22.61
C SER A 85 -4.69 -21.67 -21.21
N ASP A 86 -3.41 -21.95 -20.91
CA ASP A 86 -2.82 -21.67 -19.59
C ASP A 86 -2.16 -20.28 -19.45
N ARG A 87 -1.99 -19.56 -20.57
CA ARG A 87 -1.36 -18.23 -20.59
C ARG A 87 -2.28 -17.07 -20.28
N ALA A 88 -3.56 -17.19 -20.57
CA ALA A 88 -4.55 -16.13 -20.30
C ALA A 88 -4.76 -15.91 -18.80
N ASP A 89 -4.68 -16.97 -17.98
CA ASP A 89 -4.81 -16.89 -16.52
C ASP A 89 -3.51 -16.43 -15.82
N ALA A 90 -2.35 -16.67 -16.39
CA ALA A 90 -1.06 -16.29 -15.82
C ALA A 90 -0.76 -14.79 -16.01
N ALA A 91 -1.08 -14.20 -17.16
CA ALA A 91 -0.85 -12.78 -17.44
C ALA A 91 -1.85 -11.86 -16.69
N ALA A 92 -3.10 -12.32 -16.49
CA ALA A 92 -4.11 -11.60 -15.70
C ALA A 92 -3.79 -11.60 -14.19
N ASN A 93 -2.93 -12.53 -13.71
CA ASN A 93 -2.57 -12.68 -12.32
C ASN A 93 -1.32 -11.88 -11.89
N ASP A 94 -0.51 -11.39 -12.81
CA ASP A 94 0.78 -10.76 -12.45
C ASP A 94 0.59 -9.33 -11.94
N ASP A 95 -0.41 -8.59 -12.43
CA ASP A 95 -0.70 -7.22 -12.01
C ASP A 95 -1.50 -7.15 -10.67
N SER A 96 -2.02 -8.27 -10.20
CA SER A 96 -2.72 -8.39 -8.90
C SER A 96 -1.77 -8.73 -7.75
N ARG A 97 -0.53 -9.13 -8.02
CA ARG A 97 0.42 -9.58 -7.02
C ARG A 97 1.48 -8.52 -6.74
N LEU A 98 1.78 -8.34 -5.47
CA LEU A 98 2.90 -7.54 -4.99
C LEU A 98 4.04 -8.46 -4.59
N SER A 99 5.22 -8.24 -5.16
CA SER A 99 6.45 -8.85 -4.66
C SER A 99 7.01 -7.93 -3.57
N LEU A 100 6.78 -8.28 -2.31
CA LEU A 100 7.23 -7.49 -1.16
C LEU A 100 8.51 -8.08 -0.58
N PRO A 101 9.58 -7.26 -0.41
CA PRO A 101 10.78 -7.68 0.28
C PRO A 101 10.49 -7.87 1.78
N ILE A 102 11.02 -8.95 2.36
CA ILE A 102 11.08 -9.11 3.82
C ILE A 102 12.39 -8.50 4.29
N LEU A 103 12.28 -7.48 5.14
CA LEU A 103 13.41 -6.85 5.77
C LEU A 103 13.66 -7.48 7.14
N GLY A 104 14.80 -8.12 7.33
CA GLY A 104 15.15 -8.80 8.58
C GLY A 104 15.88 -7.89 9.56
N ARG A 105 17.08 -7.46 9.20
CA ARG A 105 17.87 -6.48 9.95
C ARG A 105 18.01 -5.22 9.13
N VAL A 106 17.63 -4.11 9.72
CA VAL A 106 17.92 -2.80 9.15
C VAL A 106 19.31 -2.42 9.63
N ALA A 107 20.20 -2.07 8.71
CA ALA A 107 21.53 -1.60 9.08
C ALA A 107 21.40 -0.30 9.89
N ALA A 108 22.18 -0.23 10.96
CA ALA A 108 22.21 0.91 11.86
C ALA A 108 22.49 2.23 11.11
N GLY A 109 21.68 3.25 11.39
CA GLY A 109 21.89 4.61 10.87
C GLY A 109 21.42 4.90 9.44
N ALA A 110 20.86 3.91 8.70
CA ALA A 110 20.30 4.15 7.40
C ALA A 110 18.76 4.06 7.41
N PRO A 111 18.05 4.91 6.64
CA PRO A 111 16.61 4.76 6.45
C PRO A 111 16.28 3.36 5.95
N ILE A 112 15.15 2.79 6.40
CA ILE A 112 14.70 1.49 5.93
C ILE A 112 14.55 1.54 4.41
N GLY A 113 15.38 0.77 3.68
CA GLY A 113 15.31 0.63 2.24
C GLY A 113 16.48 1.14 1.42
N ALA A 114 17.39 1.95 1.99
CA ALA A 114 18.63 2.34 1.29
C ALA A 114 19.77 1.33 1.49
N ALA A 115 19.74 0.55 2.58
CA ALA A 115 20.79 -0.41 2.96
C ALA A 115 20.24 -1.72 3.58
N ALA A 116 18.91 -1.92 3.61
CA ALA A 116 18.35 -3.17 4.11
C ALA A 116 18.42 -4.23 3.01
N GLU A 117 19.28 -5.23 3.20
CA GLU A 117 19.26 -6.42 2.38
C GLU A 117 17.95 -7.17 2.62
N ALA A 118 17.19 -7.41 1.55
CA ALA A 118 16.01 -8.22 1.63
C ALA A 118 16.40 -9.68 1.89
N GLU A 119 15.93 -10.27 2.98
CA GLU A 119 16.14 -11.69 3.27
C GLU A 119 15.50 -12.58 2.20
N SER A 120 14.34 -12.20 1.72
CA SER A 120 13.55 -12.88 0.70
C SER A 120 12.41 -11.98 0.22
N HIS A 121 11.65 -12.46 -0.76
CA HIS A 121 10.44 -11.78 -1.25
C HIS A 121 9.23 -12.70 -1.06
N VAL A 122 8.08 -12.09 -0.79
CA VAL A 122 6.77 -12.77 -0.72
C VAL A 122 5.85 -12.17 -1.76
N LEU A 123 5.21 -13.04 -2.53
CA LEU A 123 4.15 -12.65 -3.45
C LEU A 123 2.83 -12.64 -2.69
N ILE A 124 2.18 -11.49 -2.64
CA ILE A 124 0.93 -11.26 -1.91
C ILE A 124 -0.05 -10.57 -2.84
N ASP A 125 -1.33 -10.90 -2.73
CA ASP A 125 -2.36 -10.17 -3.45
C ASP A 125 -2.42 -8.71 -2.94
N ARG A 126 -2.34 -7.75 -3.86
CA ARG A 126 -2.36 -6.32 -3.56
C ARG A 126 -3.64 -5.85 -2.87
N LEU A 127 -4.73 -6.62 -2.99
CA LEU A 127 -6.03 -6.29 -2.38
C LEU A 127 -6.11 -6.64 -0.88
N LEU A 128 -5.11 -7.35 -0.35
CA LEU A 128 -5.09 -7.73 1.06
C LEU A 128 -4.79 -6.57 2.01
N PHE A 129 -4.19 -5.49 1.50
CA PHE A 129 -3.74 -4.37 2.32
C PHE A 129 -4.17 -3.01 1.77
N SER A 130 -4.49 -2.09 2.68
CA SER A 130 -4.76 -0.69 2.38
C SER A 130 -4.23 0.17 3.54
N PRO A 131 -3.33 1.13 3.26
CA PRO A 131 -2.69 1.44 1.98
C PRO A 131 -1.80 0.30 1.46
N ARG A 132 -1.33 0.44 0.20
CA ARG A 132 -0.40 -0.53 -0.40
C ARG A 132 0.90 -0.57 0.40
N PRO A 133 1.35 -1.77 0.85
CA PRO A 133 2.64 -1.89 1.51
C PRO A 133 3.80 -1.82 0.53
N ASP A 134 4.94 -1.33 1.01
CA ASP A 134 6.20 -1.26 0.28
C ASP A 134 7.16 -2.38 0.69
N TYR A 135 7.03 -2.89 1.91
CA TYR A 135 7.86 -3.96 2.44
C TYR A 135 7.16 -4.71 3.60
N LEU A 136 7.72 -5.85 3.94
CA LEU A 136 7.38 -6.62 5.14
C LEU A 136 8.51 -6.52 6.15
N LEU A 137 8.17 -6.33 7.42
CA LEU A 137 9.13 -6.31 8.52
C LEU A 137 8.85 -7.48 9.46
N ARG A 138 9.89 -8.25 9.80
CA ARG A 138 9.76 -9.33 10.78
C ARG A 138 9.71 -8.77 12.20
N VAL A 139 8.63 -9.08 12.90
CA VAL A 139 8.42 -8.70 14.29
C VAL A 139 9.36 -9.47 15.20
N LYS A 140 9.96 -8.77 16.16
CA LYS A 140 10.69 -9.35 17.29
C LYS A 140 10.10 -8.87 18.59
N GLY A 141 9.81 -9.81 19.47
CA GLY A 141 9.20 -9.55 20.76
C GLY A 141 7.67 -9.38 20.68
N ASP A 142 7.09 -9.07 21.81
CA ASP A 142 5.64 -9.10 22.03
C ASP A 142 5.06 -7.77 22.53
N SER A 143 5.79 -6.68 22.35
CA SER A 143 5.37 -5.36 22.83
C SER A 143 4.05 -4.85 22.24
N MET A 144 3.53 -5.49 21.17
CA MET A 144 2.28 -5.14 20.47
C MET A 144 1.25 -6.28 20.52
N ARG A 145 1.36 -7.20 21.48
CA ARG A 145 0.53 -8.41 21.55
C ARG A 145 -0.97 -8.13 21.65
N GLU A 146 -1.38 -7.06 22.35
CA GLU A 146 -2.79 -6.71 22.51
C GLU A 146 -3.41 -6.14 21.22
N ASP A 147 -2.59 -5.68 20.26
CA ASP A 147 -3.02 -5.32 18.91
C ASP A 147 -2.92 -6.54 17.96
N GLY A 148 -2.66 -7.75 18.48
CA GLY A 148 -2.59 -8.99 17.72
C GLY A 148 -1.29 -9.18 16.93
N ILE A 149 -0.28 -8.34 17.14
CA ILE A 149 1.04 -8.44 16.51
C ILE A 149 1.96 -9.22 17.45
N LEU A 150 2.39 -10.41 17.01
CA LEU A 150 3.17 -11.35 17.80
C LEU A 150 4.58 -11.52 17.25
N ASP A 151 5.45 -12.10 18.08
CA ASP A 151 6.81 -12.45 17.66
C ASP A 151 6.80 -13.37 16.43
N GLY A 152 7.67 -13.08 15.45
CA GLY A 152 7.75 -13.82 14.20
C GLY A 152 6.78 -13.39 13.10
N ASP A 153 5.76 -12.57 13.39
CA ASP A 153 4.87 -12.03 12.36
C ASP A 153 5.62 -11.23 11.31
N LEU A 154 5.06 -11.16 10.10
CA LEU A 154 5.50 -10.26 9.05
C LEU A 154 4.49 -9.11 8.96
N VAL A 155 4.86 -7.94 9.45
CA VAL A 155 4.01 -6.75 9.34
C VAL A 155 4.22 -6.07 8.00
N ALA A 156 3.12 -5.75 7.34
CA ALA A 156 3.09 -5.00 6.09
C ALA A 156 3.16 -3.50 6.41
N VAL A 157 4.09 -2.81 5.78
CA VAL A 157 4.40 -1.41 6.07
C VAL A 157 4.33 -0.58 4.80
N HIS A 158 3.54 0.48 4.85
CA HIS A 158 3.56 1.53 3.84
C HIS A 158 4.56 2.60 4.25
N ARG A 159 5.54 2.86 3.37
CA ARG A 159 6.61 3.80 3.62
C ARG A 159 6.11 5.24 3.57
N THR A 160 6.14 5.91 4.70
CA THR A 160 5.81 7.33 4.82
C THR A 160 6.46 7.90 6.06
N ARG A 161 6.73 9.20 6.05
CA ARG A 161 7.14 9.95 7.25
C ARG A 161 5.96 10.57 7.98
N ASP A 162 4.80 10.62 7.33
CA ASP A 162 3.59 11.21 7.87
C ASP A 162 2.73 10.11 8.51
N ALA A 163 2.39 10.31 9.77
CA ALA A 163 1.49 9.44 10.49
C ALA A 163 0.55 10.25 11.39
N ALA A 164 -0.69 9.79 11.50
CA ALA A 164 -1.69 10.40 12.37
C ALA A 164 -1.58 9.86 13.80
N ASN A 165 -2.00 10.68 14.77
CA ASN A 165 -2.12 10.28 16.16
C ASN A 165 -2.97 9.01 16.31
N GLY A 166 -2.48 8.03 17.05
CA GLY A 166 -3.14 6.74 17.26
C GLY A 166 -2.84 5.66 16.21
N GLN A 167 -2.14 5.96 15.13
CA GLN A 167 -1.70 4.94 14.18
C GLN A 167 -0.57 4.07 14.75
N THR A 168 -0.54 2.82 14.32
CA THR A 168 0.61 1.94 14.57
C THR A 168 1.67 2.22 13.51
N VAL A 169 2.87 2.57 13.97
CA VAL A 169 3.99 3.01 13.13
C VAL A 169 5.20 2.12 13.30
N VAL A 170 6.00 2.04 12.26
CA VAL A 170 7.38 1.61 12.32
C VAL A 170 8.22 2.86 12.50
N ALA A 171 8.91 2.95 13.61
CA ALA A 171 9.72 4.10 13.99
C ALA A 171 11.18 3.69 14.20
N ARG A 172 12.09 4.61 13.86
CA ARG A 172 13.51 4.52 14.15
C ARG A 172 13.86 5.48 15.27
N ILE A 173 14.60 4.99 16.25
CA ILE A 173 15.17 5.77 17.35
C ILE A 173 16.67 5.46 17.40
N GLY A 174 17.50 6.41 16.98
CA GLY A 174 18.91 6.13 16.73
C GLY A 174 19.08 5.01 15.72
N GLU A 175 19.65 3.89 16.15
CA GLU A 175 19.88 2.69 15.32
C GLU A 175 18.78 1.63 15.44
N GLU A 176 17.84 1.81 16.36
CA GLU A 176 16.81 0.81 16.66
C GLU A 176 15.51 1.06 15.89
N ILE A 177 14.95 -0.03 15.36
CA ILE A 177 13.62 -0.03 14.72
C ILE A 177 12.63 -0.67 15.68
N THR A 178 11.48 0.00 15.85
CA THR A 178 10.41 -0.48 16.71
C THR A 178 9.03 -0.30 16.08
N ILE A 179 8.08 -1.12 16.47
CA ILE A 179 6.67 -1.00 16.10
C ILE A 179 5.90 -0.62 17.35
N LYS A 180 5.21 0.52 17.31
CA LYS A 180 4.45 1.07 18.44
C LYS A 180 3.26 1.86 17.93
N ARG A 181 2.31 2.14 18.82
CA ARG A 181 1.23 3.08 18.56
C ARG A 181 1.74 4.50 18.80
N LEU A 182 1.60 5.35 17.80
CA LEU A 182 2.01 6.75 17.86
C LEU A 182 1.03 7.54 18.73
N LYS A 183 1.55 8.30 19.68
CA LYS A 183 0.81 9.29 20.44
C LYS A 183 1.49 10.65 20.29
N ILE A 184 0.74 11.62 19.76
CA ILE A 184 1.19 13.01 19.60
C ILE A 184 0.43 13.85 20.61
N THR A 185 1.15 14.58 21.45
CA THR A 185 0.61 15.49 22.46
C THR A 185 1.20 16.88 22.29
N ALA A 186 0.70 17.85 23.07
CA ALA A 186 1.31 19.19 23.11
C ALA A 186 2.75 19.17 23.64
N ASP A 187 3.08 18.18 24.46
CA ASP A 187 4.41 18.03 25.09
C ASP A 187 5.40 17.22 24.24
N GLY A 188 4.96 16.62 23.13
CA GLY A 188 5.82 15.86 22.23
C GLY A 188 5.23 14.56 21.74
N ILE A 189 6.13 13.66 21.36
CA ILE A 189 5.80 12.35 20.77
C ILE A 189 6.08 11.25 21.80
N GLU A 190 5.12 10.34 21.95
CA GLU A 190 5.25 9.09 22.70
C GLU A 190 4.97 7.90 21.77
N LEU A 191 5.73 6.85 21.93
CA LEU A 191 5.49 5.56 21.28
C LEU A 191 4.94 4.57 22.32
N LEU A 192 3.68 4.24 22.17
CA LEU A 192 2.95 3.39 23.14
C LEU A 192 3.06 1.92 22.75
N PRO A 193 3.53 1.05 23.65
CA PRO A 193 3.37 -0.39 23.49
C PRO A 193 1.89 -0.79 23.63
N ARG A 194 1.57 -1.97 23.15
CA ARG A 194 0.29 -2.65 23.35
C ARG A 194 0.53 -3.97 24.10
N ASN A 195 1.24 -3.82 25.19
CA ASN A 195 1.55 -4.84 26.17
C ASN A 195 1.91 -4.13 27.49
N PRO A 196 1.18 -4.39 28.61
CA PRO A 196 1.39 -3.71 29.88
C PRO A 196 2.76 -3.97 30.51
N ASP A 197 3.48 -5.01 30.06
CA ASP A 197 4.81 -5.33 30.57
C ASP A 197 5.89 -4.35 30.02
N TYR A 198 5.51 -3.45 29.12
CA TYR A 198 6.42 -2.46 28.50
C TYR A 198 5.98 -1.04 28.82
N ALA A 199 6.94 -0.18 29.13
CA ALA A 199 6.70 1.25 29.33
C ALA A 199 6.61 2.00 28.00
N PRO A 200 5.81 3.08 27.92
CA PRO A 200 5.86 4.03 26.80
C PRO A 200 7.26 4.60 26.58
N ILE A 201 7.63 4.84 25.31
CA ILE A 201 8.88 5.49 24.96
C ILE A 201 8.57 6.95 24.66
N VAL A 202 9.06 7.85 25.49
CA VAL A 202 8.97 9.31 25.28
C VAL A 202 10.11 9.74 24.39
N ILE A 203 9.80 10.40 23.27
CA ILE A 203 10.80 10.89 22.32
C ILE A 203 11.29 12.27 22.76
N ALA A 204 12.56 12.38 23.11
CA ALA A 204 13.17 13.66 23.43
C ALA A 204 13.24 14.56 22.20
N ALA A 205 13.18 15.88 22.40
CA ALA A 205 13.15 16.85 21.30
C ALA A 205 14.42 16.84 20.42
N ASP A 206 15.52 16.37 20.97
CA ASP A 206 16.83 16.23 20.32
C ASP A 206 17.15 14.79 19.88
N ALA A 207 16.21 13.86 20.07
CA ALA A 207 16.41 12.46 19.69
C ALA A 207 16.53 12.29 18.16
N ASP A 208 17.44 11.43 17.73
CA ASP A 208 17.43 10.94 16.34
C ASP A 208 16.24 9.99 16.15
N PHE A 209 15.11 10.57 15.77
CA PHE A 209 13.83 9.89 15.61
C PHE A 209 13.28 10.11 14.21
N ALA A 210 12.76 9.05 13.62
CA ALA A 210 12.04 9.12 12.35
C ALA A 210 10.91 8.11 12.31
N ILE A 211 9.79 8.49 11.69
CA ILE A 211 8.77 7.54 11.25
C ILE A 211 9.24 6.98 9.91
N GLU A 212 9.35 5.66 9.82
CA GLU A 212 9.78 4.93 8.62
C GLU A 212 8.61 4.39 7.81
N GLY A 213 7.43 4.28 8.44
CA GLY A 213 6.21 3.88 7.78
C GLY A 213 5.05 3.62 8.74
N ILE A 214 3.87 3.41 8.16
CA ILE A 214 2.65 3.03 8.88
C ILE A 214 2.34 1.55 8.65
N TYR A 215 1.86 0.92 9.71
CA TYR A 215 1.35 -0.45 9.67
C TYR A 215 0.05 -0.51 8.85
N CYS A 216 -0.04 -1.43 7.90
CA CYS A 216 -1.24 -1.64 7.08
C CYS A 216 -1.78 -3.07 7.11
N GLY A 217 -1.18 -3.94 7.91
CA GLY A 217 -1.62 -5.32 8.12
C GLY A 217 -0.48 -6.25 8.47
N LEU A 218 -0.77 -7.53 8.64
CA LEU A 218 0.24 -8.57 8.93
C LEU A 218 -0.04 -9.87 8.17
N VAL A 219 1.02 -10.65 7.98
CA VAL A 219 0.97 -12.02 7.50
C VAL A 219 1.59 -12.91 8.58
N ARG A 220 0.84 -13.91 9.01
CA ARG A 220 1.31 -14.94 9.96
C ARG A 220 1.36 -16.27 9.26
N ARG A 221 2.47 -16.98 9.43
CA ARG A 221 2.59 -18.37 9.03
C ARG A 221 2.32 -19.23 10.28
N ALA A 222 1.41 -20.18 10.14
CA ALA A 222 1.15 -21.21 11.15
C ALA A 222 2.29 -22.23 11.18
#